data_49f2b3f6a9249f32551ef5e56a9c006c
#
_entry.id   49f2b3f6a9249f32551ef5e56a9c006c
#
_cell.length_a   1.000
_cell.length_b   1.000
_cell.length_c   1.000
_cell.angle_alpha   90.00
_cell.angle_beta   90.00
_cell.angle_gamma   90.00
#
_symmetry.space_group_name_H-M   'P 1'
#
loop_
_entity.id
_entity.type
_entity.pdbx_description
1 polymer ?
#
loop_
_entity_poly.entity_id
_entity_poly.type
_entity_poly.pdbx_seq_one_letter_code
_entity_poly.pdbx_strand_id
1 'polypeptide(L)'
;MKTPNSHMNPVYNNSEVNSVTEYLQSGGWIMEHTKTRQMEKMICQYTGAKYAHMVPSATMGLLLASMLSDTKPGEHFDCPAYTQAATANGSILMGAVPEFIDVDPISYTLDFSRVTNRVVYVASINGRTPTDYKQQIQRLQNAGHFVIEDAAQALGSWHADCHIGTMGNVGVFSFGAPKIITTGQGGCIITNSETISERIHAIKNFGRTVGVGEVYNIMGMNFKFTDLQASFGIEQMHKLPAVVNRKKEIYTAYRRLLADVAEFVDTDIKQATPTYPEILVDNRDELALNLRSKDIGCRAVYDSLGKQPFHSRWVPKVAPVTEHIGAKGLQLPAQPNLTDNDIIEICNAVKHYAAV
;
A
#
# COMPACT_ATOMS: atom_id res chain seq x y z
N MET A 1 -15.74 0.56 -21.93
CA MET A 1 -15.64 2.00 -22.18
C MET A 1 -14.44 2.53 -21.41
N LYS A 2 -13.43 3.07 -22.08
CA LYS A 2 -12.32 3.76 -21.42
C LYS A 2 -12.82 5.14 -21.04
N THR A 3 -13.00 5.44 -19.76
CA THR A 3 -13.02 6.82 -19.28
C THR A 3 -11.58 7.33 -19.34
N PRO A 4 -11.25 8.29 -20.23
CA PRO A 4 -9.85 8.64 -20.52
C PRO A 4 -9.07 9.10 -19.28
N ASN A 5 -9.72 9.69 -18.32
CA ASN A 5 -9.12 10.30 -17.13
C ASN A 5 -9.60 9.68 -15.81
N SER A 6 -9.88 8.37 -15.81
CA SER A 6 -10.25 7.69 -14.58
C SER A 6 -9.10 7.67 -13.57
N HIS A 7 -9.40 7.94 -12.31
CA HIS A 7 -8.43 7.93 -11.22
C HIS A 7 -7.76 6.56 -11.01
N MET A 8 -8.42 5.45 -11.36
CA MET A 8 -8.07 4.12 -10.86
C MET A 8 -8.08 2.99 -11.91
N ASN A 9 -7.86 3.27 -13.18
CA ASN A 9 -7.84 2.21 -14.19
C ASN A 9 -6.54 1.38 -14.10
N PRO A 10 -6.64 0.06 -13.99
CA PRO A 10 -5.49 -0.82 -14.14
C PRO A 10 -4.99 -0.78 -15.58
N VAL A 11 -3.67 -0.85 -15.75
CA VAL A 11 -3.02 -0.86 -17.07
C VAL A 11 -2.43 -2.23 -17.34
N TYR A 12 -2.91 -2.88 -18.38
CA TYR A 12 -2.41 -4.15 -18.89
C TYR A 12 -2.55 -4.21 -20.41
N ASN A 13 -1.89 -5.14 -21.05
CA ASN A 13 -1.92 -5.34 -22.50
C ASN A 13 -1.91 -6.85 -22.86
N ASN A 14 -1.58 -7.15 -24.10
CA ASN A 14 -1.58 -8.54 -24.59
C ASN A 14 -0.57 -9.45 -23.88
N SER A 15 0.48 -8.94 -23.23
CA SER A 15 1.42 -9.79 -22.52
C SER A 15 0.77 -10.50 -21.33
N GLU A 16 -0.01 -9.78 -20.52
CA GLU A 16 -0.75 -10.38 -19.41
C GLU A 16 -1.84 -11.34 -19.91
N VAL A 17 -2.58 -10.94 -20.97
CA VAL A 17 -3.61 -11.80 -21.58
C VAL A 17 -3.00 -13.10 -22.09
N ASN A 18 -1.90 -13.01 -22.81
CA ASN A 18 -1.22 -14.19 -23.36
C ASN A 18 -0.68 -15.09 -22.25
N SER A 19 -0.01 -14.52 -21.24
CA SER A 19 0.55 -15.27 -20.10
C SER A 19 -0.53 -16.09 -19.37
N VAL A 20 -1.70 -15.51 -19.11
CA VAL A 20 -2.82 -16.23 -18.50
C VAL A 20 -3.39 -17.29 -19.42
N THR A 21 -3.55 -16.98 -20.72
CA THR A 21 -4.09 -17.91 -21.71
C THR A 21 -3.18 -19.12 -21.89
N GLU A 22 -1.88 -18.91 -22.06
CA GLU A 22 -0.87 -19.96 -22.18
C GLU A 22 -0.82 -20.84 -20.93
N TYR A 23 -0.92 -20.24 -19.74
CA TYR A 23 -0.96 -20.99 -18.49
C TYR A 23 -2.19 -21.91 -18.41
N LEU A 24 -3.37 -21.42 -18.78
CA LEU A 24 -4.59 -22.22 -18.83
C LEU A 24 -4.48 -23.35 -19.86
N GLN A 25 -3.96 -23.06 -21.06
CA GLN A 25 -3.77 -24.05 -22.11
C GLN A 25 -2.74 -25.15 -21.76
N SER A 26 -1.77 -24.82 -20.91
CA SER A 26 -0.78 -25.79 -20.42
C SER A 26 -1.35 -26.85 -19.47
N GLY A 27 -2.60 -26.67 -19.00
CA GLY A 27 -3.20 -27.52 -17.95
C GLY A 27 -2.55 -27.32 -16.58
N GLY A 28 -1.91 -26.17 -16.34
CA GLY A 28 -1.24 -25.83 -15.09
C GLY A 28 -2.20 -25.84 -13.89
N TRP A 29 -1.64 -26.05 -12.72
CA TRP A 29 -2.38 -26.07 -11.46
C TRP A 29 -2.92 -24.66 -11.13
N ILE A 30 -4.25 -24.48 -11.12
CA ILE A 30 -4.89 -23.16 -10.99
C ILE A 30 -4.62 -22.50 -9.61
N MET A 31 -4.50 -23.33 -8.57
CA MET A 31 -4.20 -22.86 -7.20
C MET A 31 -2.74 -22.41 -7.05
N GLU A 32 -2.36 -22.03 -5.85
CA GLU A 32 -0.99 -21.64 -5.49
C GLU A 32 0.03 -22.76 -5.80
N HIS A 33 0.90 -22.51 -6.77
CA HIS A 33 1.91 -23.47 -7.22
C HIS A 33 3.15 -22.75 -7.80
N THR A 34 3.61 -23.14 -8.99
CA THR A 34 4.88 -22.69 -9.59
C THR A 34 4.91 -21.23 -9.99
N LYS A 35 3.82 -20.69 -10.56
CA LYS A 35 3.76 -19.26 -10.94
C LYS A 35 3.77 -18.34 -9.73
N THR A 36 3.06 -18.73 -8.67
CA THR A 36 3.11 -18.00 -7.39
C THR A 36 4.54 -17.98 -6.84
N ARG A 37 5.27 -19.12 -6.82
CA ARG A 37 6.67 -19.18 -6.37
C ARG A 37 7.59 -18.32 -7.25
N GLN A 38 7.35 -18.30 -8.55
CA GLN A 38 8.09 -17.42 -9.46
C GLN A 38 7.87 -15.95 -9.13
N MET A 39 6.63 -15.52 -8.91
CA MET A 39 6.31 -14.14 -8.54
C MET A 39 6.91 -13.76 -7.18
N GLU A 40 6.83 -14.64 -6.17
CA GLU A 40 7.47 -14.45 -4.86
C GLU A 40 8.98 -14.24 -5.00
N LYS A 41 9.65 -15.05 -5.83
CA LYS A 41 11.07 -14.88 -6.13
C LYS A 41 11.39 -13.54 -6.80
N MET A 42 10.58 -13.09 -7.76
CA MET A 42 10.76 -11.79 -8.41
C MET A 42 10.58 -10.63 -7.42
N ILE A 43 9.63 -10.72 -6.49
CA ILE A 43 9.45 -9.73 -5.42
C ILE A 43 10.69 -9.69 -4.51
N CYS A 44 11.21 -10.85 -4.08
CA CYS A 44 12.46 -10.92 -3.31
C CYS A 44 13.63 -10.27 -4.07
N GLN A 45 13.79 -10.58 -5.34
CA GLN A 45 14.87 -10.02 -6.18
C GLN A 45 14.76 -8.51 -6.34
N TYR A 46 13.53 -8.00 -6.48
CA TYR A 46 13.31 -6.57 -6.66
C TYR A 46 13.48 -5.79 -5.35
N THR A 47 12.96 -6.30 -4.24
CA THR A 47 12.92 -5.58 -2.96
C THR A 47 14.14 -5.83 -2.08
N GLY A 48 14.87 -6.91 -2.31
CA GLY A 48 15.94 -7.37 -1.41
C GLY A 48 15.45 -8.14 -0.17
N ALA A 49 14.14 -8.39 -0.04
CA ALA A 49 13.60 -9.22 1.02
C ALA A 49 14.09 -10.68 0.87
N LYS A 50 14.35 -11.36 2.00
CA LYS A 50 14.75 -12.78 1.97
C LYS A 50 13.59 -13.71 1.63
N TYR A 51 12.40 -13.39 2.13
CA TYR A 51 11.20 -14.22 1.98
C TYR A 51 10.01 -13.38 1.56
N ALA A 52 9.23 -13.89 0.61
CA ALA A 52 7.99 -13.30 0.13
C ALA A 52 6.92 -14.38 0.03
N HIS A 53 5.70 -14.06 0.44
CA HIS A 53 4.56 -14.95 0.38
C HIS A 53 3.36 -14.20 -0.20
N MET A 54 2.88 -14.64 -1.36
CA MET A 54 1.68 -14.08 -1.97
C MET A 54 0.43 -14.41 -1.13
N VAL A 55 -0.48 -13.45 -1.04
CA VAL A 55 -1.76 -13.53 -0.31
C VAL A 55 -2.89 -12.94 -1.16
N PRO A 56 -4.18 -13.27 -0.88
CA PRO A 56 -5.31 -12.84 -1.70
C PRO A 56 -5.50 -11.31 -1.79
N SER A 57 -5.03 -10.57 -0.80
CA SER A 57 -5.02 -9.09 -0.77
C SER A 57 -4.07 -8.59 0.30
N ALA A 58 -3.68 -7.31 0.23
CA ALA A 58 -2.93 -6.68 1.33
C ALA A 58 -3.70 -6.69 2.65
N THR A 59 -5.03 -6.56 2.62
CA THR A 59 -5.87 -6.68 3.82
C THR A 59 -5.68 -8.03 4.52
N MET A 60 -5.63 -9.12 3.74
CA MET A 60 -5.33 -10.45 4.28
C MET A 60 -3.88 -10.58 4.73
N GLY A 61 -2.94 -9.92 4.05
CA GLY A 61 -1.54 -9.83 4.48
C GLY A 61 -1.38 -9.09 5.81
N LEU A 62 -2.11 -8.00 6.03
CA LEU A 62 -2.13 -7.24 7.28
C LEU A 62 -2.80 -8.03 8.43
N LEU A 63 -3.88 -8.77 8.16
CA LEU A 63 -4.46 -9.69 9.12
C LEU A 63 -3.44 -10.79 9.51
N LEU A 64 -2.75 -11.36 8.53
CA LEU A 64 -1.71 -12.36 8.80
C LEU A 64 -0.55 -11.76 9.61
N ALA A 65 -0.14 -10.52 9.31
CA ALA A 65 0.85 -9.78 10.11
C ALA A 65 0.39 -9.58 11.56
N SER A 66 -0.90 -9.28 11.79
CA SER A 66 -1.49 -9.23 13.13
C SER A 66 -1.39 -10.58 13.86
N MET A 67 -1.67 -11.70 13.16
CA MET A 67 -1.52 -13.05 13.74
C MET A 67 -0.07 -13.36 14.10
N LEU A 68 0.89 -12.91 13.28
CA LEU A 68 2.33 -13.09 13.53
C LEU A 68 2.84 -12.31 14.72
N SER A 69 2.25 -11.16 15.01
CA SER A 69 2.61 -10.33 16.17
C SER A 69 2.17 -10.91 17.50
N ASP A 70 1.40 -12.00 17.50
CA ASP A 70 0.81 -12.64 18.67
C ASP A 70 -0.04 -11.67 19.53
N THR A 71 -0.66 -10.66 18.86
CA THR A 71 -1.57 -9.70 19.49
C THR A 71 -2.72 -10.41 20.19
N LYS A 72 -3.02 -9.99 21.43
CA LYS A 72 -4.08 -10.57 22.26
C LYS A 72 -5.33 -9.69 22.26
N PRO A 73 -6.53 -10.25 22.47
CA PRO A 73 -7.74 -9.46 22.69
C PRO A 73 -7.53 -8.49 23.87
N GLY A 74 -7.92 -7.22 23.66
CA GLY A 74 -7.74 -6.14 24.62
C GLY A 74 -6.33 -5.52 24.65
N GLU A 75 -5.35 -6.09 23.96
CA GLU A 75 -4.02 -5.49 23.82
C GLU A 75 -4.09 -4.25 22.90
N HIS A 76 -3.42 -3.17 23.31
CA HIS A 76 -3.35 -1.96 22.50
C HIS A 76 -2.24 -2.07 21.44
N PHE A 77 -2.47 -1.42 20.28
CA PHE A 77 -1.48 -1.31 19.21
C PHE A 77 -1.49 0.09 18.59
N ASP A 78 -0.31 0.55 18.16
CA ASP A 78 -0.15 1.86 17.53
C ASP A 78 -0.37 1.77 16.02
N CYS A 79 -1.19 2.69 15.50
CA CYS A 79 -1.52 2.79 14.07
C CYS A 79 -1.58 4.27 13.66
N PRO A 80 -1.05 4.67 12.50
CA PRO A 80 -1.20 6.04 12.04
C PRO A 80 -2.69 6.36 11.80
N ALA A 81 -3.10 7.56 12.21
CA ALA A 81 -4.45 8.06 11.96
C ALA A 81 -4.71 8.29 10.45
N TYR A 82 -3.65 8.66 9.70
CA TYR A 82 -3.67 8.86 8.25
C TYR A 82 -3.27 7.58 7.53
N THR A 83 -4.23 6.72 7.32
CA THR A 83 -4.06 5.48 6.52
C THR A 83 -5.41 4.91 6.08
N GLN A 84 -5.37 3.84 5.31
CA GLN A 84 -6.55 3.08 4.91
C GLN A 84 -6.99 2.15 6.04
N ALA A 85 -8.29 1.94 6.21
CA ALA A 85 -8.85 1.12 7.31
C ALA A 85 -8.26 -0.29 7.42
N ALA A 86 -7.81 -0.89 6.30
CA ALA A 86 -7.20 -2.21 6.31
C ALA A 86 -5.96 -2.31 7.19
N THR A 87 -5.22 -1.20 7.38
CA THR A 87 -4.02 -1.16 8.23
C THR A 87 -4.34 -1.57 9.67
N ALA A 88 -5.46 -1.08 10.23
CA ALA A 88 -5.86 -1.37 11.61
C ALA A 88 -6.76 -2.61 11.73
N ASN A 89 -7.57 -2.89 10.70
CA ASN A 89 -8.68 -3.83 10.80
C ASN A 89 -8.26 -5.28 11.13
N GLY A 90 -7.04 -5.70 10.75
CA GLY A 90 -6.52 -7.03 11.07
C GLY A 90 -6.41 -7.25 12.58
N SER A 91 -5.75 -6.33 13.30
CA SER A 91 -5.61 -6.39 14.76
C SER A 91 -6.95 -6.17 15.47
N ILE A 92 -7.81 -5.28 14.95
CA ILE A 92 -9.16 -5.06 15.49
C ILE A 92 -10.00 -6.34 15.39
N LEU A 93 -9.92 -7.07 14.29
CA LEU A 93 -10.63 -8.34 14.11
C LEU A 93 -10.17 -9.40 15.13
N MET A 94 -8.91 -9.34 15.56
CA MET A 94 -8.37 -10.20 16.62
C MET A 94 -8.74 -9.72 18.03
N GLY A 95 -9.53 -8.65 18.16
CA GLY A 95 -9.98 -8.11 19.44
C GLY A 95 -9.02 -7.09 20.07
N ALA A 96 -7.99 -6.66 19.37
CA ALA A 96 -7.06 -5.63 19.85
C ALA A 96 -7.67 -4.22 19.74
N VAL A 97 -7.12 -3.27 20.49
CA VAL A 97 -7.59 -1.90 20.62
C VAL A 97 -6.62 -0.96 19.90
N PRO A 98 -7.05 -0.22 18.86
CA PRO A 98 -6.18 0.71 18.15
C PRO A 98 -5.93 1.98 18.95
N GLU A 99 -4.69 2.44 18.96
CA GLU A 99 -4.27 3.78 19.35
C GLU A 99 -3.91 4.53 18.06
N PHE A 100 -4.84 5.37 17.59
CA PHE A 100 -4.61 6.16 16.38
C PHE A 100 -3.70 7.36 16.71
N ILE A 101 -2.47 7.29 16.19
CA ILE A 101 -1.44 8.30 16.38
C ILE A 101 -1.43 9.24 15.18
N ASP A 102 -1.28 10.55 15.42
CA ASP A 102 -1.09 11.52 14.35
C ASP A 102 0.18 11.23 13.54
N VAL A 103 0.30 11.85 12.40
CA VAL A 103 1.44 11.69 11.52
C VAL A 103 2.39 12.87 11.60
N ASP A 104 3.63 12.65 11.23
CA ASP A 104 4.63 13.69 11.04
C ASP A 104 4.17 14.68 9.94
N PRO A 105 4.26 16.00 10.16
CA PRO A 105 3.71 17.00 9.25
C PRO A 105 4.45 17.12 7.91
N ILE A 106 5.62 16.51 7.77
CA ILE A 106 6.43 16.56 6.55
C ILE A 106 6.24 15.30 5.72
N SER A 107 6.46 14.14 6.33
CA SER A 107 6.40 12.85 5.65
C SER A 107 5.00 12.24 5.57
N TYR A 108 4.08 12.69 6.43
CA TYR A 108 2.75 12.11 6.63
C TYR A 108 2.78 10.60 6.93
N THR A 109 3.86 10.16 7.55
CA THR A 109 3.98 8.83 8.16
C THR A 109 3.78 8.92 9.67
N LEU A 110 3.67 7.78 10.36
CA LEU A 110 3.51 7.72 11.80
C LEU A 110 4.48 8.67 12.55
N ASP A 111 3.98 9.43 13.50
CA ASP A 111 4.84 10.16 14.45
C ASP A 111 5.49 9.17 15.43
N PHE A 112 6.72 8.77 15.12
CA PHE A 112 7.48 7.79 15.89
C PHE A 112 7.76 8.18 17.33
N SER A 113 7.69 9.47 17.67
CA SER A 113 7.90 9.95 19.05
C SER A 113 6.76 9.58 19.99
N ARG A 114 5.59 9.25 19.43
CA ARG A 114 4.36 8.96 20.18
C ARG A 114 4.07 7.45 20.31
N VAL A 115 4.94 6.60 19.78
CA VAL A 115 4.81 5.16 19.85
C VAL A 115 5.02 4.66 21.28
N THR A 116 4.09 3.84 21.78
CA THR A 116 4.09 3.33 23.13
C THR A 116 3.75 1.82 23.23
N ASN A 117 3.03 1.28 22.24
CA ASN A 117 2.53 -0.08 22.29
C ASN A 117 3.50 -1.07 21.64
N ARG A 118 3.44 -2.33 22.05
CA ARG A 118 4.32 -3.40 21.56
C ARG A 118 4.18 -3.64 20.06
N VAL A 119 2.97 -3.55 19.52
CA VAL A 119 2.70 -3.73 18.08
C VAL A 119 2.49 -2.37 17.43
N VAL A 120 3.23 -2.11 16.38
CA VAL A 120 3.26 -0.82 15.69
C VAL A 120 3.07 -1.01 14.21
N TYR A 121 2.08 -0.34 13.66
CA TYR A 121 1.88 -0.23 12.20
C TYR A 121 2.51 1.05 11.68
N VAL A 122 3.24 0.94 10.60
CA VAL A 122 3.80 2.10 9.87
C VAL A 122 3.30 2.03 8.44
N ALA A 123 2.47 3.00 8.04
CA ALA A 123 1.94 3.07 6.67
C ALA A 123 2.70 4.12 5.85
N SER A 124 3.32 3.67 4.75
CA SER A 124 4.05 4.54 3.82
C SER A 124 3.15 4.95 2.66
N ILE A 125 2.27 5.93 2.93
CA ILE A 125 1.33 6.46 1.92
C ILE A 125 2.12 7.14 0.78
N ASN A 126 1.84 6.75 -0.46
CA ASN A 126 2.58 7.18 -1.66
C ASN A 126 4.10 6.92 -1.60
N GLY A 127 4.52 5.96 -0.77
CA GLY A 127 5.93 5.62 -0.61
C GLY A 127 6.75 6.65 0.15
N ARG A 128 6.11 7.57 0.86
CA ARG A 128 6.80 8.58 1.69
C ARG A 128 7.31 7.97 3.00
N THR A 129 8.45 8.49 3.44
CA THR A 129 9.06 8.17 4.73
C THR A 129 9.82 9.39 5.26
N PRO A 130 9.98 9.54 6.59
CA PRO A 130 10.87 10.56 7.15
C PRO A 130 12.33 10.24 6.81
N THR A 131 13.19 11.25 6.92
CA THR A 131 14.62 11.13 6.56
C THR A 131 15.41 10.15 7.43
N ASP A 132 14.93 9.85 8.62
CA ASP A 132 15.53 8.92 9.59
C ASP A 132 14.72 7.61 9.72
N TYR A 133 13.93 7.26 8.73
CA TYR A 133 13.00 6.12 8.75
C TYR A 133 13.64 4.80 9.18
N LYS A 134 14.76 4.44 8.57
CA LYS A 134 15.49 3.21 8.91
C LYS A 134 15.93 3.19 10.36
N GLN A 135 16.42 4.32 10.88
CA GLN A 135 16.84 4.47 12.26
C GLN A 135 15.67 4.35 13.23
N GLN A 136 14.51 4.95 12.88
CA GLN A 136 13.29 4.85 13.71
C GLN A 136 12.78 3.41 13.80
N ILE A 137 12.70 2.71 12.67
CA ILE A 137 12.31 1.29 12.66
C ILE A 137 13.27 0.45 13.52
N GLN A 138 14.59 0.63 13.34
CA GLN A 138 15.61 -0.09 14.12
C GLN A 138 15.51 0.21 15.61
N ARG A 139 15.26 1.48 15.99
CA ARG A 139 15.05 1.87 17.39
C ARG A 139 13.85 1.14 18.00
N LEU A 140 12.74 1.07 17.29
CA LEU A 140 11.54 0.36 17.74
C LEU A 140 11.83 -1.14 17.93
N GLN A 141 12.45 -1.77 16.94
CA GLN A 141 12.79 -3.21 17.03
C GLN A 141 13.74 -3.50 18.19
N ASN A 142 14.76 -2.65 18.40
CA ASN A 142 15.70 -2.79 19.53
C ASN A 142 15.01 -2.59 20.89
N ALA A 143 13.92 -1.82 20.94
CA ALA A 143 13.08 -1.66 22.13
C ALA A 143 12.05 -2.81 22.33
N GLY A 144 12.03 -3.79 21.42
CA GLY A 144 11.15 -4.97 21.51
C GLY A 144 9.77 -4.78 20.85
N HIS A 145 9.57 -3.70 20.10
CA HIS A 145 8.33 -3.53 19.34
C HIS A 145 8.29 -4.47 18.13
N PHE A 146 7.09 -4.98 17.81
CA PHE A 146 6.83 -5.70 16.58
C PHE A 146 6.32 -4.72 15.52
N VAL A 147 7.16 -4.40 14.53
CA VAL A 147 6.89 -3.39 13.54
C VAL A 147 6.33 -4.03 12.27
N ILE A 148 5.12 -3.60 11.86
CA ILE A 148 4.44 -4.00 10.63
C ILE A 148 4.46 -2.82 9.66
N GLU A 149 5.17 -2.96 8.55
CA GLU A 149 5.16 -1.97 7.50
C GLU A 149 3.98 -2.20 6.54
N ASP A 150 2.97 -1.33 6.57
CA ASP A 150 1.97 -1.28 5.51
C ASP A 150 2.55 -0.53 4.31
N ALA A 151 3.21 -1.29 3.45
CA ALA A 151 3.84 -0.84 2.21
C ALA A 151 2.89 -0.99 0.99
N ALA A 152 1.57 -1.06 1.22
CA ALA A 152 0.57 -1.26 0.17
C ALA A 152 0.56 -0.17 -0.93
N GLN A 153 1.23 0.97 -0.69
CA GLN A 153 1.43 2.06 -1.65
C GLN A 153 2.91 2.39 -1.88
N ALA A 154 3.82 1.47 -1.53
CA ALA A 154 5.25 1.77 -1.52
C ALA A 154 6.10 0.87 -2.43
N LEU A 155 5.49 -0.01 -3.24
CA LEU A 155 6.24 -0.83 -4.20
C LEU A 155 7.00 0.09 -5.18
N GLY A 156 8.32 -0.12 -5.31
CA GLY A 156 9.20 0.76 -6.07
C GLY A 156 9.68 2.00 -5.31
N SER A 157 9.41 2.08 -4.01
CA SER A 157 9.90 3.16 -3.14
C SER A 157 11.00 2.65 -2.23
N TRP A 158 11.99 3.50 -2.02
CA TRP A 158 13.22 3.17 -1.30
C TRP A 158 13.48 4.19 -0.19
N HIS A 159 14.17 3.77 0.84
CA HIS A 159 14.80 4.65 1.80
C HIS A 159 16.29 4.34 1.82
N ALA A 160 17.09 5.22 1.27
CA ALA A 160 18.49 4.97 0.96
C ALA A 160 18.65 3.68 0.10
N ASP A 161 19.31 2.67 0.63
CA ASP A 161 19.59 1.37 0.00
C ASP A 161 18.53 0.28 0.29
N CYS A 162 17.53 0.58 1.12
CA CYS A 162 16.51 -0.39 1.54
C CYS A 162 15.17 -0.12 0.86
N HIS A 163 14.55 -1.15 0.29
CA HIS A 163 13.17 -1.02 -0.18
C HIS A 163 12.22 -0.88 1.01
N ILE A 164 11.25 0.06 0.92
CA ILE A 164 10.22 0.23 1.95
C ILE A 164 9.41 -1.08 2.05
N GLY A 165 9.16 -1.52 3.27
CA GLY A 165 8.54 -2.82 3.58
C GLY A 165 9.55 -3.89 4.00
N THR A 166 10.88 -3.64 3.86
CA THR A 166 11.93 -4.62 4.22
C THR A 166 12.60 -4.37 5.56
N MET A 167 12.27 -3.28 6.24
CA MET A 167 12.94 -2.83 7.45
C MET A 167 12.26 -3.29 8.74
N GLY A 168 10.92 -3.43 8.74
CA GLY A 168 10.15 -3.95 9.86
C GLY A 168 10.30 -5.47 10.05
N ASN A 169 9.57 -6.02 11.01
CA ASN A 169 9.50 -7.47 11.20
C ASN A 169 8.82 -8.16 10.01
N VAL A 170 7.80 -7.50 9.49
CA VAL A 170 7.09 -7.86 8.23
C VAL A 170 6.70 -6.60 7.46
N GLY A 171 6.65 -6.73 6.14
CA GLY A 171 6.08 -5.71 5.26
C GLY A 171 4.97 -6.30 4.39
N VAL A 172 4.00 -5.47 4.00
CA VAL A 172 2.86 -5.91 3.20
C VAL A 172 2.69 -5.03 1.98
N PHE A 173 2.76 -5.63 0.79
CA PHE A 173 2.46 -4.98 -0.50
C PHE A 173 1.05 -5.30 -0.97
N SER A 174 0.50 -4.42 -1.81
CA SER A 174 -0.79 -4.59 -2.46
C SER A 174 -0.65 -4.65 -3.97
N PHE A 175 -1.38 -5.58 -4.58
CA PHE A 175 -1.57 -5.71 -6.03
C PHE A 175 -3.05 -5.55 -6.42
N GLY A 176 -3.81 -4.77 -5.64
CA GLY A 176 -5.15 -4.35 -6.03
C GLY A 176 -5.13 -3.44 -7.28
N ALA A 177 -6.26 -3.29 -7.95
CA ALA A 177 -6.37 -2.58 -9.23
C ALA A 177 -5.70 -1.18 -9.28
N PRO A 178 -5.78 -0.33 -8.22
CA PRO A 178 -5.24 1.04 -8.27
C PRO A 178 -3.77 1.15 -7.86
N LYS A 179 -3.04 0.06 -7.71
CA LYS A 179 -1.66 0.07 -7.21
C LYS A 179 -0.64 0.29 -8.34
N ILE A 180 0.65 0.36 -7.99
CA ILE A 180 1.75 0.56 -8.95
C ILE A 180 1.70 -0.49 -10.06
N ILE A 181 1.55 -1.75 -9.67
CA ILE A 181 1.21 -2.88 -10.55
C ILE A 181 0.06 -3.66 -9.92
N THR A 182 -0.63 -4.48 -10.72
CA THR A 182 -1.84 -5.15 -10.27
C THR A 182 -1.90 -6.63 -10.67
N THR A 183 -2.64 -7.42 -9.91
CA THR A 183 -3.13 -8.76 -10.27
C THR A 183 -4.66 -8.81 -10.22
N GLY A 184 -5.32 -7.65 -10.40
CA GLY A 184 -6.74 -7.46 -10.14
C GLY A 184 -7.02 -7.33 -8.65
N GLN A 185 -6.77 -8.35 -7.89
CA GLN A 185 -6.66 -8.40 -6.43
C GLN A 185 -5.43 -9.21 -6.07
N GLY A 186 -4.74 -8.82 -5.00
CA GLY A 186 -3.56 -9.52 -4.52
C GLY A 186 -2.82 -8.73 -3.46
N GLY A 187 -1.94 -9.42 -2.75
CA GLY A 187 -0.98 -8.86 -1.81
C GLY A 187 0.22 -9.76 -1.67
N CYS A 188 1.22 -9.26 -1.01
CA CYS A 188 2.40 -10.03 -0.63
C CYS A 188 2.85 -9.62 0.76
N ILE A 189 3.09 -10.57 1.64
CA ILE A 189 3.77 -10.35 2.91
C ILE A 189 5.23 -10.78 2.76
N ILE A 190 6.15 -9.92 3.19
CA ILE A 190 7.59 -10.13 3.12
C ILE A 190 8.23 -10.08 4.51
N THR A 191 9.34 -10.77 4.68
CA THR A 191 10.15 -10.73 5.90
C THR A 191 11.60 -11.11 5.63
N ASN A 192 12.50 -10.69 6.51
CA ASN A 192 13.90 -11.13 6.53
C ASN A 192 14.18 -12.24 7.57
N SER A 193 13.17 -12.63 8.36
CA SER A 193 13.24 -13.68 9.38
C SER A 193 12.74 -15.01 8.84
N GLU A 194 13.58 -16.04 8.92
CA GLU A 194 13.21 -17.41 8.55
C GLU A 194 12.07 -17.94 9.41
N THR A 195 12.16 -17.76 10.72
CA THR A 195 11.12 -18.20 11.68
C THR A 195 9.76 -17.55 11.37
N ILE A 196 9.74 -16.25 11.03
CA ILE A 196 8.50 -15.58 10.62
C ILE A 196 8.00 -16.16 9.30
N SER A 197 8.88 -16.41 8.32
CA SER A 197 8.52 -17.02 7.04
C SER A 197 7.89 -18.41 7.19
N GLU A 198 8.42 -19.25 8.06
CA GLU A 198 7.85 -20.57 8.38
C GLU A 198 6.46 -20.43 9.02
N ARG A 199 6.29 -19.49 9.94
CA ARG A 199 4.98 -19.20 10.56
C ARG A 199 3.98 -18.69 9.52
N ILE A 200 4.39 -17.79 8.58
CA ILE A 200 3.56 -17.35 7.46
C ILE A 200 3.09 -18.57 6.66
N HIS A 201 4.00 -19.46 6.30
CA HIS A 201 3.66 -20.65 5.52
C HIS A 201 2.63 -21.52 6.24
N ALA A 202 2.81 -21.79 7.54
CA ALA A 202 1.88 -22.56 8.34
C ALA A 202 0.50 -21.90 8.43
N ILE A 203 0.43 -20.61 8.77
CA ILE A 203 -0.83 -19.84 8.90
C ILE A 203 -1.57 -19.81 7.57
N LYS A 204 -0.89 -19.56 6.45
CA LYS A 204 -1.47 -19.58 5.09
C LYS A 204 -2.09 -20.91 4.72
N ASN A 205 -1.62 -22.00 5.32
CA ASN A 205 -2.04 -23.36 5.04
C ASN A 205 -2.84 -23.98 6.19
N PHE A 206 -3.81 -23.24 6.71
CA PHE A 206 -4.72 -23.66 7.79
C PHE A 206 -4.05 -23.98 9.12
N GLY A 207 -2.80 -23.59 9.35
CA GLY A 207 -2.03 -23.92 10.56
C GLY A 207 -1.29 -25.25 10.49
N ARG A 208 -1.19 -25.84 9.29
CA ARG A 208 -0.39 -27.04 9.06
C ARG A 208 1.09 -26.71 9.00
N THR A 209 1.91 -27.38 9.77
CA THR A 209 3.36 -27.37 9.57
C THR A 209 3.75 -28.38 8.48
N VAL A 210 4.95 -28.21 7.91
CA VAL A 210 5.47 -29.13 6.90
C VAL A 210 5.57 -30.54 7.50
N GLY A 211 4.88 -31.50 6.94
CA GLY A 211 4.86 -32.88 7.44
C GLY A 211 3.74 -33.70 6.82
N VAL A 212 3.61 -34.91 7.26
CA VAL A 212 2.63 -35.88 6.75
C VAL A 212 1.30 -35.74 7.51
N GLY A 213 0.20 -35.53 6.80
CA GLY A 213 -1.16 -35.62 7.31
C GLY A 213 -1.83 -34.29 7.62
N GLU A 214 -3.07 -34.35 8.09
CA GLU A 214 -3.95 -33.21 8.42
C GLU A 214 -3.78 -32.85 9.91
N VAL A 215 -2.57 -32.35 10.29
CA VAL A 215 -2.29 -31.91 11.65
C VAL A 215 -2.20 -30.38 11.68
N TYR A 216 -3.07 -29.75 12.46
CA TYR A 216 -3.20 -28.32 12.62
C TYR A 216 -2.58 -27.88 13.96
N ASN A 217 -1.33 -27.39 13.93
CA ASN A 217 -0.57 -27.07 15.15
C ASN A 217 -0.82 -25.66 15.68
N ILE A 218 -1.24 -24.75 14.79
CA ILE A 218 -1.55 -23.35 15.12
C ILE A 218 -2.83 -22.90 14.41
N MET A 219 -3.41 -21.80 14.85
CA MET A 219 -4.51 -21.17 14.12
C MET A 219 -4.04 -20.69 12.75
N GLY A 220 -4.75 -21.08 11.71
CA GLY A 220 -4.47 -20.68 10.34
C GLY A 220 -5.72 -20.64 9.49
N MET A 221 -5.60 -20.09 8.30
CA MET A 221 -6.68 -19.91 7.35
C MET A 221 -6.19 -20.18 5.92
N ASN A 222 -7.09 -20.20 4.96
CA ASN A 222 -6.71 -20.22 3.56
C ASN A 222 -6.33 -18.81 3.07
N PHE A 223 -5.04 -18.48 3.17
CA PHE A 223 -4.48 -17.25 2.58
C PHE A 223 -3.72 -17.52 1.28
N LYS A 224 -4.05 -18.61 0.58
CA LYS A 224 -3.37 -18.95 -0.68
C LYS A 224 -3.73 -17.98 -1.80
N PHE A 225 -2.74 -17.69 -2.61
CA PHE A 225 -2.88 -16.99 -3.88
C PHE A 225 -3.23 -17.99 -5.01
N THR A 226 -3.37 -17.53 -6.25
CA THR A 226 -3.61 -18.40 -7.38
C THR A 226 -2.54 -18.23 -8.45
N ASP A 227 -2.18 -19.31 -9.12
CA ASP A 227 -1.23 -19.26 -10.23
C ASP A 227 -1.81 -18.52 -11.47
N LEU A 228 -3.13 -18.44 -11.60
CA LEU A 228 -3.77 -17.58 -12.60
C LEU A 228 -3.41 -16.09 -12.39
N GLN A 229 -3.59 -15.59 -11.15
CA GLN A 229 -3.24 -14.22 -10.81
C GLN A 229 -1.72 -14.01 -10.86
N ALA A 230 -0.93 -15.01 -10.47
CA ALA A 230 0.52 -14.96 -10.55
C ALA A 230 1.02 -14.90 -11.99
N SER A 231 0.39 -15.61 -12.93
CA SER A 231 0.73 -15.53 -14.36
C SER A 231 0.55 -14.12 -14.91
N PHE A 232 -0.54 -13.45 -14.54
CA PHE A 232 -0.75 -12.04 -14.85
C PHE A 232 0.30 -11.15 -14.14
N GLY A 233 0.53 -11.38 -12.85
CA GLY A 233 1.42 -10.60 -12.00
C GLY A 233 2.90 -10.64 -12.42
N ILE A 234 3.36 -11.75 -12.97
CA ILE A 234 4.73 -11.91 -13.51
C ILE A 234 4.98 -10.90 -14.63
N GLU A 235 4.02 -10.73 -15.56
CA GLU A 235 4.14 -9.74 -16.63
C GLU A 235 4.10 -8.31 -16.10
N GLN A 236 3.30 -8.07 -15.08
CA GLN A 236 3.30 -6.78 -14.37
C GLN A 236 4.65 -6.51 -13.67
N MET A 237 5.27 -7.52 -13.06
CA MET A 237 6.60 -7.39 -12.46
C MET A 237 7.68 -7.07 -13.50
N HIS A 238 7.61 -7.63 -14.70
CA HIS A 238 8.52 -7.27 -15.80
C HIS A 238 8.39 -5.80 -16.20
N LYS A 239 7.21 -5.21 -16.10
CA LYS A 239 6.93 -3.81 -16.42
C LYS A 239 7.21 -2.84 -15.26
N LEU A 240 7.39 -3.33 -14.05
CA LEU A 240 7.49 -2.53 -12.83
C LEU A 240 8.50 -1.38 -12.93
N PRO A 241 9.74 -1.55 -13.43
CA PRO A 241 10.70 -0.44 -13.53
C PRO A 241 10.20 0.70 -14.43
N ALA A 242 9.58 0.38 -15.56
CA ALA A 242 9.01 1.37 -16.47
C ALA A 242 7.81 2.10 -15.85
N VAL A 243 6.94 1.37 -15.16
CA VAL A 243 5.79 1.94 -14.44
C VAL A 243 6.26 2.90 -13.33
N VAL A 244 7.25 2.51 -12.55
CA VAL A 244 7.86 3.36 -11.49
C VAL A 244 8.37 4.67 -12.09
N ASN A 245 9.15 4.61 -13.18
CA ASN A 245 9.66 5.80 -13.85
C ASN A 245 8.53 6.69 -14.35
N ARG A 246 7.53 6.11 -15.01
CA ARG A 246 6.37 6.87 -15.53
C ARG A 246 5.56 7.55 -14.42
N LYS A 247 5.37 6.90 -13.28
CA LYS A 247 4.71 7.49 -12.10
C LYS A 247 5.47 8.72 -11.58
N LYS A 248 6.79 8.67 -11.54
CA LYS A 248 7.66 9.79 -11.13
C LYS A 248 7.59 10.94 -12.13
N GLU A 249 7.57 10.65 -13.44
CA GLU A 249 7.38 11.65 -14.50
C GLU A 249 6.03 12.36 -14.38
N ILE A 250 4.94 11.60 -14.20
CA ILE A 250 3.59 12.13 -14.02
C ILE A 250 3.53 13.06 -12.80
N TYR A 251 4.07 12.63 -11.64
CA TYR A 251 4.14 13.47 -10.45
C TYR A 251 4.92 14.77 -10.70
N THR A 252 6.08 14.68 -11.36
CA THR A 252 6.91 15.84 -11.69
C THR A 252 6.19 16.81 -12.61
N ALA A 253 5.45 16.31 -13.61
CA ALA A 253 4.69 17.13 -14.54
C ALA A 253 3.56 17.89 -13.81
N TYR A 254 2.78 17.22 -12.95
CA TYR A 254 1.75 17.87 -12.13
C TYR A 254 2.35 18.94 -11.22
N ARG A 255 3.41 18.61 -10.49
CA ARG A 255 4.08 19.54 -9.57
C ARG A 255 4.55 20.81 -10.29
N ARG A 256 5.13 20.65 -11.48
CA ARG A 256 5.57 21.78 -12.32
C ARG A 256 4.40 22.61 -12.83
N LEU A 257 3.34 21.95 -13.31
CA LEU A 257 2.21 22.63 -13.95
C LEU A 257 1.25 23.30 -12.96
N LEU A 258 1.17 22.84 -11.73
CA LEU A 258 0.24 23.35 -10.70
C LEU A 258 0.95 24.11 -9.57
N ALA A 259 2.24 24.42 -9.69
CA ALA A 259 3.04 25.05 -8.64
C ALA A 259 2.50 26.42 -8.18
N ASP A 260 1.76 27.11 -9.04
CA ASP A 260 1.17 28.44 -8.83
C ASP A 260 -0.23 28.41 -8.21
N VAL A 261 -0.90 27.23 -8.18
CA VAL A 261 -2.33 27.14 -7.80
C VAL A 261 -2.64 26.09 -6.74
N ALA A 262 -1.71 25.19 -6.44
CA ALA A 262 -1.92 24.14 -5.46
C ALA A 262 -0.64 23.83 -4.69
N GLU A 263 -0.76 23.63 -3.38
CA GLU A 263 0.28 23.04 -2.55
C GLU A 263 0.31 21.53 -2.78
N PHE A 264 1.51 20.96 -2.88
CA PHE A 264 1.69 19.51 -2.97
C PHE A 264 2.17 18.96 -1.64
N VAL A 265 1.65 17.80 -1.27
CA VAL A 265 2.28 17.01 -0.21
C VAL A 265 3.69 16.66 -0.67
N ASP A 266 4.70 17.19 0.05
CA ASP A 266 6.09 17.03 -0.37
C ASP A 266 6.50 15.57 -0.44
N THR A 267 7.12 15.20 -1.55
CA THR A 267 7.47 13.81 -1.84
C THR A 267 8.81 13.78 -2.57
N ASP A 268 9.83 13.23 -1.93
CA ASP A 268 11.13 13.00 -2.57
C ASP A 268 11.01 11.87 -3.60
N ILE A 269 10.80 12.23 -4.85
CA ILE A 269 10.67 11.27 -5.96
C ILE A 269 11.97 10.51 -6.29
N LYS A 270 13.11 10.87 -5.72
CA LYS A 270 14.31 10.05 -5.84
C LYS A 270 14.12 8.74 -5.09
N GLN A 271 13.45 8.81 -3.94
CA GLN A 271 13.19 7.67 -3.07
C GLN A 271 11.76 7.12 -3.26
N ALA A 272 10.75 7.95 -3.21
CA ALA A 272 9.35 7.57 -3.30
C ALA A 272 8.86 7.38 -4.73
N THR A 273 7.94 6.45 -4.92
CA THR A 273 7.15 6.26 -6.13
C THR A 273 5.69 6.58 -5.81
N PRO A 274 5.22 7.81 -6.06
CA PRO A 274 3.86 8.19 -5.73
C PRO A 274 2.84 7.37 -6.50
N THR A 275 1.93 6.72 -5.80
CA THR A 275 0.79 6.04 -6.42
C THR A 275 -0.12 7.09 -7.07
N TYR A 276 -0.32 8.23 -6.38
CA TYR A 276 -1.11 9.37 -6.84
C TYR A 276 -0.43 10.68 -6.46
N PRO A 277 -0.41 11.70 -7.34
CA PRO A 277 -0.12 13.07 -6.94
C PRO A 277 -1.22 13.57 -5.99
N GLU A 278 -0.83 14.11 -4.86
CA GLU A 278 -1.72 14.68 -3.83
C GLU A 278 -1.50 16.19 -3.76
N ILE A 279 -2.58 16.94 -3.99
CA ILE A 279 -2.63 18.39 -3.83
C ILE A 279 -3.47 18.77 -2.62
N LEU A 280 -3.11 19.87 -1.96
CA LEU A 280 -3.87 20.48 -0.88
C LEU A 280 -4.55 21.74 -1.40
N VAL A 281 -5.87 21.81 -1.26
CA VAL A 281 -6.69 22.94 -1.71
C VAL A 281 -7.80 23.22 -0.71
N ASP A 282 -8.16 24.48 -0.50
CA ASP A 282 -9.14 24.88 0.52
C ASP A 282 -10.55 24.34 0.20
N ASN A 283 -10.99 24.45 -1.05
CA ASN A 283 -12.32 24.03 -1.50
C ASN A 283 -12.27 22.65 -2.21
N ARG A 284 -11.57 21.67 -1.56
CA ARG A 284 -11.31 20.34 -2.12
C ARG A 284 -12.54 19.65 -2.69
N ASP A 285 -13.66 19.65 -1.98
CA ASP A 285 -14.87 18.91 -2.38
C ASP A 285 -15.54 19.54 -3.61
N GLU A 286 -15.56 20.88 -3.70
CA GLU A 286 -16.07 21.62 -4.85
C GLU A 286 -15.16 21.40 -6.08
N LEU A 287 -13.84 21.48 -5.91
CA LEU A 287 -12.90 21.13 -6.97
C LEU A 287 -13.12 19.70 -7.46
N ALA A 288 -13.31 18.75 -6.55
CA ALA A 288 -13.57 17.36 -6.91
C ALA A 288 -14.86 17.19 -7.72
N LEU A 289 -15.93 17.90 -7.37
CA LEU A 289 -17.18 17.93 -8.14
C LEU A 289 -16.98 18.54 -9.53
N ASN A 290 -16.25 19.65 -9.63
CA ASN A 290 -15.93 20.30 -10.90
C ASN A 290 -15.11 19.38 -11.82
N LEU A 291 -14.08 18.72 -11.31
CA LEU A 291 -13.27 17.78 -12.08
C LEU A 291 -14.10 16.61 -12.59
N ARG A 292 -14.94 16.01 -11.74
CA ARG A 292 -15.84 14.92 -12.12
C ARG A 292 -16.86 15.32 -13.19
N SER A 293 -17.37 16.55 -13.16
CA SER A 293 -18.27 17.06 -14.20
C SER A 293 -17.60 17.18 -15.57
N LYS A 294 -16.28 17.15 -15.62
CA LYS A 294 -15.43 17.14 -16.83
C LYS A 294 -14.85 15.74 -17.13
N ASP A 295 -15.43 14.68 -16.55
CA ASP A 295 -14.95 13.30 -16.67
C ASP A 295 -13.50 13.08 -16.18
N ILE A 296 -13.01 13.95 -15.30
CA ILE A 296 -11.70 13.80 -14.64
C ILE A 296 -11.89 13.10 -13.30
N GLY A 297 -11.41 11.86 -13.19
CA GLY A 297 -11.48 11.07 -11.97
C GLY A 297 -10.52 11.63 -10.92
N CYS A 298 -11.02 11.88 -9.72
CA CYS A 298 -10.22 12.30 -8.57
C CYS A 298 -10.81 11.71 -7.29
N ARG A 299 -10.01 11.69 -6.22
CA ARG A 299 -10.40 11.13 -4.94
C ARG A 299 -9.86 11.99 -3.80
N ALA A 300 -10.73 12.24 -2.80
CA ALA A 300 -10.24 12.76 -1.52
C ALA A 300 -9.20 11.81 -0.92
N VAL A 301 -8.18 12.35 -0.29
CA VAL A 301 -7.24 11.55 0.52
C VAL A 301 -7.96 10.96 1.73
N TYR A 302 -7.28 10.11 2.48
CA TYR A 302 -7.86 9.52 3.70
C TYR A 302 -8.13 10.61 4.74
N ASP A 303 -9.31 10.56 5.36
CA ASP A 303 -9.58 11.28 6.60
C ASP A 303 -9.09 10.45 7.79
N SER A 304 -8.98 11.08 8.96
CA SER A 304 -8.55 10.40 10.18
C SER A 304 -9.38 9.15 10.46
N LEU A 305 -8.72 8.01 10.64
CA LEU A 305 -9.40 6.77 11.02
C LEU A 305 -10.18 6.93 12.32
N GLY A 306 -9.66 7.65 13.30
CA GLY A 306 -10.34 7.90 14.56
C GLY A 306 -11.68 8.65 14.42
N LYS A 307 -11.92 9.35 13.31
CA LYS A 307 -13.19 10.02 12.99
C LYS A 307 -14.16 9.15 12.21
N GLN A 308 -13.72 8.01 11.67
CA GLN A 308 -14.60 7.15 10.90
C GLN A 308 -15.65 6.50 11.81
N PRO A 309 -16.93 6.38 11.41
CA PRO A 309 -18.01 5.91 12.27
C PRO A 309 -17.73 4.59 12.98
N PHE A 310 -17.09 3.65 12.30
CA PHE A 310 -16.72 2.37 12.92
C PHE A 310 -15.58 2.51 13.93
N HIS A 311 -14.58 3.33 13.64
CA HIS A 311 -13.35 3.48 14.44
C HIS A 311 -13.48 4.50 15.58
N SER A 312 -14.48 5.40 15.54
CA SER A 312 -14.70 6.44 16.56
C SER A 312 -15.12 5.90 17.93
N ARG A 313 -15.41 4.59 18.03
CA ARG A 313 -15.65 3.92 19.31
C ARG A 313 -14.41 3.83 20.21
N TRP A 314 -13.24 3.90 19.62
CA TRP A 314 -11.98 4.05 20.35
C TRP A 314 -11.64 5.53 20.38
N VAL A 315 -11.48 6.09 21.60
CA VAL A 315 -11.28 7.54 21.81
C VAL A 315 -10.11 8.01 20.94
N PRO A 316 -10.33 8.86 19.92
CA PRO A 316 -9.25 9.30 19.06
C PRO A 316 -8.33 10.24 19.84
N LYS A 317 -7.04 9.99 19.78
CA LYS A 317 -6.07 11.04 20.09
C LYS A 317 -6.26 12.17 19.07
N VAL A 318 -6.13 13.42 19.48
CA VAL A 318 -6.18 14.57 18.58
C VAL A 318 -5.12 14.39 17.49
N ALA A 319 -5.54 14.44 16.24
CA ALA A 319 -4.69 14.20 15.08
C ALA A 319 -4.75 15.39 14.09
N PRO A 320 -4.25 16.59 14.49
CA PRO A 320 -4.43 17.82 13.72
C PRO A 320 -3.75 17.79 12.34
N VAL A 321 -2.62 17.11 12.18
CA VAL A 321 -1.94 16.97 10.87
C VAL A 321 -2.77 16.09 9.95
N THR A 322 -3.24 14.95 10.44
CA THR A 322 -4.14 14.04 9.69
C THR A 322 -5.43 14.75 9.31
N GLU A 323 -6.02 15.52 10.22
CA GLU A 323 -7.25 16.26 9.98
C GLU A 323 -7.06 17.36 8.93
N HIS A 324 -5.94 18.05 8.95
CA HIS A 324 -5.60 19.09 7.97
C HIS A 324 -5.49 18.48 6.56
N ILE A 325 -4.68 17.42 6.39
CA ILE A 325 -4.55 16.77 5.07
C ILE A 325 -5.87 16.12 4.62
N GLY A 326 -6.62 15.51 5.54
CA GLY A 326 -7.93 14.92 5.26
C GLY A 326 -8.95 15.93 4.75
N ALA A 327 -8.94 17.16 5.27
CA ALA A 327 -9.83 18.22 4.84
C ALA A 327 -9.48 18.81 3.46
N LYS A 328 -8.19 18.95 3.15
CA LYS A 328 -7.70 19.66 1.94
C LYS A 328 -7.20 18.74 0.83
N GLY A 329 -6.85 17.51 1.13
CA GLY A 329 -6.12 16.63 0.21
C GLY A 329 -6.98 16.03 -0.89
N LEU A 330 -6.51 16.13 -2.14
CA LEU A 330 -7.12 15.56 -3.34
C LEU A 330 -6.08 14.80 -4.16
N GLN A 331 -6.38 13.55 -4.49
CA GLN A 331 -5.60 12.71 -5.39
C GLN A 331 -6.03 12.94 -6.84
N LEU A 332 -5.06 13.23 -7.71
CA LEU A 332 -5.26 13.40 -9.14
C LEU A 332 -5.00 12.09 -9.92
N PRO A 333 -5.52 11.95 -11.15
CA PRO A 333 -5.27 10.79 -12.01
C PRO A 333 -3.78 10.56 -12.22
N ALA A 334 -3.34 9.30 -12.15
CA ALA A 334 -1.93 8.96 -12.32
C ALA A 334 -1.71 7.58 -12.94
N GLN A 335 -2.64 7.07 -13.75
CA GLN A 335 -2.41 5.82 -14.46
C GLN A 335 -1.22 5.98 -15.44
N PRO A 336 -0.36 4.94 -15.57
CA PRO A 336 0.86 5.04 -16.38
C PRO A 336 0.65 5.33 -17.87
N ASN A 337 -0.56 5.12 -18.39
CA ASN A 337 -0.92 5.38 -19.79
C ASN A 337 -1.47 6.79 -20.03
N LEU A 338 -1.49 7.69 -19.05
CA LEU A 338 -1.77 9.11 -19.27
C LEU A 338 -0.74 9.69 -20.24
N THR A 339 -1.24 10.40 -21.27
CA THR A 339 -0.38 11.19 -22.16
C THR A 339 -0.04 12.53 -21.49
N ASP A 340 0.97 13.21 -22.00
CA ASP A 340 1.34 14.55 -21.50
C ASP A 340 0.19 15.56 -21.79
N ASN A 341 -0.59 15.37 -22.86
CA ASN A 341 -1.77 16.17 -23.15
C ASN A 341 -2.88 15.94 -22.11
N ASP A 342 -3.13 14.68 -21.69
CA ASP A 342 -4.10 14.40 -20.62
C ASP A 342 -3.71 15.12 -19.33
N ILE A 343 -2.41 15.10 -18.97
CA ILE A 343 -1.91 15.79 -17.77
C ILE A 343 -2.13 17.32 -17.89
N ILE A 344 -1.86 17.90 -19.06
CA ILE A 344 -2.10 19.33 -19.32
C ILE A 344 -3.58 19.67 -19.19
N GLU A 345 -4.48 18.86 -19.76
CA GLU A 345 -5.94 19.07 -19.67
C GLU A 345 -6.42 19.02 -18.22
N ILE A 346 -5.95 18.04 -17.44
CA ILE A 346 -6.27 17.92 -16.01
C ILE A 346 -5.77 19.15 -15.26
N CYS A 347 -4.53 19.58 -15.50
CA CYS A 347 -3.96 20.77 -14.85
C CYS A 347 -4.74 22.05 -15.22
N ASN A 348 -5.14 22.22 -16.47
CA ASN A 348 -5.94 23.35 -16.91
C ASN A 348 -7.31 23.37 -16.22
N ALA A 349 -7.93 22.21 -16.02
CA ALA A 349 -9.19 22.11 -15.29
C ALA A 349 -9.04 22.51 -13.80
N VAL A 350 -7.93 22.15 -13.16
CA VAL A 350 -7.60 22.58 -11.78
C VAL A 350 -7.36 24.09 -11.73
N LYS A 351 -6.54 24.63 -12.64
CA LYS A 351 -6.23 26.07 -12.71
C LYS A 351 -7.46 26.93 -12.94
N HIS A 352 -8.33 26.50 -13.85
CA HIS A 352 -9.57 27.23 -14.15
C HIS A 352 -10.47 27.34 -12.92
N TYR A 353 -10.55 26.31 -12.11
CA TYR A 353 -11.30 26.34 -10.85
C TYR A 353 -10.66 27.27 -9.81
N ALA A 354 -9.34 27.25 -9.68
CA ALA A 354 -8.61 28.09 -8.72
C ALA A 354 -8.62 29.59 -9.08
N ALA A 355 -8.94 29.95 -10.33
CA ALA A 355 -9.00 31.33 -10.82
C ALA A 355 -10.41 31.97 -10.66
N VAL A 356 -11.43 31.21 -10.26
CA VAL A 356 -12.80 31.64 -10.00
C VAL A 356 -13.05 31.73 -8.50
#